data_d865fa1ae2ebf14224bf99f82faafb99
#
_entry.id   d865fa1ae2ebf14224bf99f82faafb99
#
_cell.length_a   1.000
_cell.length_b   1.000
_cell.length_c   1.000
_cell.angle_alpha   90.00
_cell.angle_beta   90.00
_cell.angle_gamma   90.00
#
_symmetry.space_group_name_H-M   'P 1'
#
loop_
_entity.id
_entity.type
_entity.pdbx_description
1 polymer ?
#
loop_
_entity_poly.entity_id
_entity_poly.type
_entity_poly.pdbx_seq_one_letter_code
_entity_poly.pdbx_strand_id
1 'polypeptide(L)'
;MIKSKYKVIIIGAGPAGLAAALKLKKLGISDILVVERFTFPRYKCCAGYVTAKTGDEYKKLGLDVEECNYSLIKDFGIFYKNKNRLNITNKFLYTNEKIDRVQLDNAFFKLARAEGIKVAEGVKITAHCPQTNTATLSDGATVAYDYLIFADGTTGFGSRYQRSGKRNIALQLVFESDIPESIQIHFGVTRRGYGWVSSYNGITNVGLTDVYGKRTDYNRVFEDFLKQLNISADISGLKGAFTPMTVGKPVIFGNVFFVGDAVGACDPMTLSGLRYGLKSGELCAEAIALGNLKIYKKYVKGLKNRFAFMRVMQSVFYFAPVLCFGFNVFCRLFGKTVAKIFNNFFVNKK
;
A
#
# COMPACT_ATOMS: atom_id res chain seq x y z
N MET A 1 12.11 4.30 28.50
CA MET A 1 10.78 4.15 29.12
C MET A 1 9.74 4.93 28.31
N ILE A 2 8.51 4.43 28.22
CA ILE A 2 7.36 5.12 27.65
C ILE A 2 6.87 6.13 28.70
N LYS A 3 6.60 7.38 28.30
CA LYS A 3 6.04 8.41 29.18
C LYS A 3 4.54 8.14 29.42
N SER A 4 3.97 8.73 30.47
CA SER A 4 2.53 8.65 30.75
C SER A 4 1.66 9.47 29.76
N LYS A 5 2.27 10.45 29.06
CA LYS A 5 1.58 11.29 28.06
C LYS A 5 2.49 11.65 26.89
N TYR A 6 1.91 11.76 25.70
CA TYR A 6 2.52 12.33 24.49
C TYR A 6 1.56 13.29 23.80
N LYS A 7 2.09 14.25 23.07
CA LYS A 7 1.26 15.12 22.22
C LYS A 7 0.60 14.34 21.11
N VAL A 8 1.36 13.42 20.45
CA VAL A 8 0.82 12.57 19.39
C VAL A 8 1.24 11.13 19.63
N ILE A 9 0.28 10.21 19.60
CA ILE A 9 0.53 8.78 19.51
C ILE A 9 0.15 8.31 18.10
N ILE A 10 1.02 7.52 17.46
CA ILE A 10 0.81 6.93 16.13
C ILE A 10 0.84 5.42 16.28
N ILE A 11 -0.23 4.74 15.90
CA ILE A 11 -0.34 3.29 15.95
C ILE A 11 0.00 2.71 14.58
N GLY A 12 1.16 2.09 14.47
CA GLY A 12 1.72 1.51 13.26
C GLY A 12 2.90 2.31 12.69
N ALA A 13 4.07 1.66 12.59
CA ALA A 13 5.28 2.20 11.96
C ALA A 13 5.40 1.82 10.47
N GLY A 14 4.26 1.64 9.79
CA GLY A 14 4.26 1.53 8.33
C GLY A 14 4.52 2.87 7.66
N PRO A 15 4.64 2.91 6.31
CA PRO A 15 4.95 4.13 5.57
C PRO A 15 4.06 5.33 5.92
N ALA A 16 2.77 5.12 6.12
CA ALA A 16 1.84 6.21 6.48
C ALA A 16 2.10 6.78 7.89
N GLY A 17 2.39 5.89 8.87
CA GLY A 17 2.67 6.31 10.24
C GLY A 17 4.01 7.02 10.38
N LEU A 18 5.05 6.49 9.72
CA LEU A 18 6.36 7.13 9.73
C LEU A 18 6.36 8.45 8.97
N ALA A 19 5.61 8.54 7.85
CA ALA A 19 5.43 9.81 7.14
C ALA A 19 4.75 10.87 8.02
N ALA A 20 3.74 10.47 8.80
CA ALA A 20 3.10 11.37 9.77
C ALA A 20 4.09 11.81 10.86
N ALA A 21 4.87 10.88 11.43
CA ALA A 21 5.84 11.19 12.48
C ALA A 21 6.92 12.15 12.00
N LEU A 22 7.55 11.87 10.86
CA LEU A 22 8.59 12.70 10.28
C LEU A 22 8.07 14.11 9.91
N LYS A 23 6.87 14.17 9.34
CA LYS A 23 6.24 15.46 8.99
C LYS A 23 5.88 16.27 10.22
N LEU A 24 5.33 15.66 11.29
CA LEU A 24 5.06 16.32 12.57
C LEU A 24 6.33 16.93 13.14
N LYS A 25 7.41 16.15 13.20
CA LYS A 25 8.72 16.62 13.69
C LYS A 25 9.21 17.80 12.87
N LYS A 26 9.17 17.71 11.54
CA LYS A 26 9.56 18.81 10.65
C LYS A 26 8.72 20.07 10.86
N LEU A 27 7.50 19.96 11.39
CA LEU A 27 6.61 21.06 11.75
C LEU A 27 6.71 21.49 13.23
N GLY A 28 7.77 21.05 13.95
CA GLY A 28 8.05 21.47 15.32
C GLY A 28 7.33 20.67 16.41
N ILE A 29 6.62 19.59 16.06
CA ILE A 29 6.02 18.68 17.05
C ILE A 29 6.94 17.48 17.21
N SER A 30 7.67 17.41 18.33
CA SER A 30 8.64 16.34 18.64
C SER A 30 8.18 15.37 19.73
N ASP A 31 7.15 15.70 20.50
CA ASP A 31 6.61 14.82 21.54
C ASP A 31 5.67 13.76 20.91
N ILE A 32 6.29 12.78 20.24
CA ILE A 32 5.64 11.73 19.43
C ILE A 32 6.05 10.37 19.97
N LEU A 33 5.07 9.47 20.09
CA LEU A 33 5.29 8.04 20.27
C LEU A 33 4.70 7.28 19.08
N VAL A 34 5.52 6.51 18.39
CA VAL A 34 5.05 5.51 17.41
C VAL A 34 5.02 4.14 18.09
N VAL A 35 3.92 3.42 17.97
CA VAL A 35 3.73 2.07 18.52
C VAL A 35 3.64 1.08 17.36
N GLU A 36 4.54 0.10 17.31
CA GLU A 36 4.57 -0.93 16.26
C GLU A 36 4.53 -2.32 16.87
N ARG A 37 3.61 -3.15 16.40
CA ARG A 37 3.41 -4.51 16.91
C ARG A 37 4.52 -5.51 16.56
N PHE A 38 5.27 -5.22 15.51
CA PHE A 38 6.39 -6.04 15.05
C PHE A 38 7.72 -5.38 15.37
N THR A 39 8.79 -6.18 15.29
CA THR A 39 10.18 -5.69 15.31
C THR A 39 10.69 -5.57 13.89
N PHE A 40 11.37 -4.49 13.57
CA PHE A 40 12.03 -4.31 12.28
C PHE A 40 13.39 -5.02 12.21
N PRO A 41 13.80 -5.55 11.04
CA PRO A 41 13.06 -5.57 9.76
C PRO A 41 11.87 -6.53 9.79
N ARG A 42 10.74 -6.15 9.18
CA ARG A 42 9.52 -6.95 9.18
C ARG A 42 8.97 -7.20 7.77
N TYR A 43 8.39 -8.37 7.61
CA TYR A 43 7.70 -8.71 6.35
C TYR A 43 6.45 -7.86 6.11
N LYS A 44 6.25 -7.48 4.85
CA LYS A 44 5.01 -6.85 4.37
C LYS A 44 4.61 -7.47 3.04
N CYS A 45 3.45 -8.10 2.98
CA CYS A 45 2.87 -8.62 1.74
C CYS A 45 2.65 -7.47 0.75
N CYS A 46 3.41 -7.47 -0.36
CA CYS A 46 3.36 -6.45 -1.41
C CYS A 46 4.22 -6.89 -2.58
N ALA A 47 3.78 -6.62 -3.81
CA ALA A 47 4.59 -6.88 -5.01
C ALA A 47 5.89 -6.04 -5.10
N GLY A 48 6.00 -4.97 -4.29
CA GLY A 48 7.22 -4.17 -4.20
C GLY A 48 7.37 -3.12 -5.30
N TYR A 49 6.32 -2.78 -6.04
CA TYR A 49 6.42 -1.75 -7.08
C TYR A 49 6.39 -0.35 -6.49
N VAL A 50 7.39 0.44 -6.83
CA VAL A 50 7.49 1.86 -6.52
C VAL A 50 7.50 2.64 -7.82
N THR A 51 6.59 3.58 -7.98
CA THR A 51 6.60 4.50 -9.11
C THR A 51 7.49 5.71 -8.80
N ALA A 52 8.00 6.40 -9.81
CA ALA A 52 8.78 7.64 -9.62
C ALA A 52 8.07 8.65 -8.69
N LYS A 53 6.74 8.78 -8.84
CA LYS A 53 5.93 9.64 -7.94
C LYS A 53 5.93 9.17 -6.49
N THR A 54 6.05 7.87 -6.25
CA THR A 54 6.15 7.31 -4.90
C THR A 54 7.53 7.54 -4.33
N GLY A 55 8.58 7.35 -5.15
CA GLY A 55 9.97 7.72 -4.81
C GLY A 55 10.09 9.20 -4.44
N ASP A 56 9.47 10.10 -5.22
CA ASP A 56 9.44 11.54 -4.90
C ASP A 56 8.81 11.81 -3.51
N GLU A 57 7.76 11.09 -3.10
CA GLU A 57 7.17 11.28 -1.77
C GLU A 57 8.10 10.79 -0.66
N TYR A 58 8.83 9.67 -0.84
CA TYR A 58 9.87 9.24 0.09
C TYR A 58 11.02 10.26 0.18
N LYS A 59 11.49 10.77 -0.97
CA LYS A 59 12.58 11.76 -1.03
C LYS A 59 12.24 13.06 -0.30
N LYS A 60 11.00 13.55 -0.38
CA LYS A 60 10.52 14.70 0.41
C LYS A 60 10.60 14.46 1.92
N LEU A 61 10.51 13.21 2.35
CA LEU A 61 10.60 12.78 3.74
C LEU A 61 12.04 12.43 4.17
N GLY A 62 13.00 12.53 3.25
CA GLY A 62 14.42 12.33 3.53
C GLY A 62 14.95 10.94 3.17
N LEU A 63 14.16 10.06 2.53
CA LEU A 63 14.63 8.76 2.06
C LEU A 63 14.75 8.75 0.54
N ASP A 64 15.97 8.55 0.03
CA ASP A 64 16.16 8.20 -1.37
C ASP A 64 15.93 6.69 -1.54
N VAL A 65 14.94 6.33 -2.36
CA VAL A 65 14.63 4.92 -2.60
C VAL A 65 15.72 4.20 -3.39
N GLU A 66 16.56 4.94 -4.10
CA GLU A 66 17.71 4.41 -4.84
C GLU A 66 18.78 3.81 -3.90
N GLU A 67 18.82 4.25 -2.64
CA GLU A 67 19.69 3.71 -1.59
C GLU A 67 19.14 2.40 -0.98
N CYS A 68 17.93 1.98 -1.35
CA CYS A 68 17.29 0.78 -0.85
C CYS A 68 17.29 -0.29 -1.93
N ASN A 69 18.09 -1.32 -1.84
CA ASN A 69 18.15 -2.47 -2.76
C ASN A 69 16.98 -2.53 -3.79
N TYR A 70 17.11 -1.75 -4.85
CA TYR A 70 16.10 -1.58 -5.90
C TYR A 70 16.63 -2.05 -7.25
N SER A 71 15.73 -2.45 -8.15
CA SER A 71 16.06 -2.74 -9.53
C SER A 71 15.16 -1.97 -10.46
N LEU A 72 15.76 -1.39 -11.49
CA LEU A 72 15.05 -0.72 -12.56
C LEU A 72 14.54 -1.77 -13.53
N ILE A 73 13.25 -2.07 -13.50
CA ILE A 73 12.66 -3.08 -14.38
C ILE A 73 12.38 -2.46 -15.74
N LYS A 74 12.98 -3.05 -16.77
CA LYS A 74 12.86 -2.58 -18.17
C LYS A 74 11.70 -3.20 -18.91
N ASP A 75 11.28 -4.41 -18.52
CA ASP A 75 10.26 -5.17 -19.22
C ASP A 75 8.98 -5.26 -18.39
N PHE A 76 7.92 -4.73 -18.96
CA PHE A 76 6.58 -4.79 -18.40
C PHE A 76 5.62 -5.41 -19.41
N GLY A 77 4.99 -6.51 -19.03
CA GLY A 77 4.03 -7.22 -19.85
C GLY A 77 2.60 -7.19 -19.28
N ILE A 78 1.63 -7.04 -20.16
CA ILE A 78 0.21 -7.24 -19.85
C ILE A 78 -0.28 -8.49 -20.57
N PHE A 79 -0.84 -9.41 -19.80
CA PHE A 79 -1.33 -10.70 -20.28
C PHE A 79 -2.84 -10.82 -20.04
N TYR A 80 -3.52 -11.53 -20.92
CA TYR A 80 -4.90 -11.94 -20.71
C TYR A 80 -5.04 -13.42 -21.04
N LYS A 81 -5.51 -14.24 -20.08
CA LYS A 81 -5.58 -15.70 -20.20
C LYS A 81 -4.28 -16.28 -20.77
N ASN A 82 -3.18 -15.91 -20.16
CA ASN A 82 -1.81 -16.31 -20.51
C ASN A 82 -1.31 -15.96 -21.93
N LYS A 83 -2.05 -15.14 -22.68
CA LYS A 83 -1.58 -14.61 -23.96
C LYS A 83 -1.06 -13.20 -23.77
N ASN A 84 0.20 -12.97 -24.13
CA ASN A 84 0.78 -11.63 -24.12
C ASN A 84 -0.04 -10.69 -25.01
N ARG A 85 -0.42 -9.54 -24.49
CA ARG A 85 -1.25 -8.55 -25.20
C ARG A 85 -0.56 -7.23 -25.41
N LEU A 86 0.37 -6.88 -24.52
CA LEU A 86 1.10 -5.64 -24.60
C LEU A 86 2.44 -5.79 -23.88
N ASN A 87 3.53 -5.57 -24.60
CA ASN A 87 4.86 -5.37 -24.01
C ASN A 87 5.17 -3.89 -24.05
N ILE A 88 5.53 -3.36 -22.89
CA ILE A 88 5.96 -1.98 -22.73
C ILE A 88 7.41 -2.04 -22.29
N THR A 89 8.31 -1.65 -23.20
CA THR A 89 9.74 -1.49 -22.87
C THR A 89 10.00 -0.11 -22.29
N ASN A 90 11.13 0.07 -21.64
CA ASN A 90 11.56 1.26 -20.91
C ASN A 90 11.46 2.61 -21.66
N LYS A 91 11.32 2.60 -22.99
CA LYS A 91 11.06 3.82 -23.77
C LYS A 91 9.70 4.45 -23.45
N PHE A 92 8.80 3.70 -22.80
CA PHE A 92 7.41 4.11 -22.56
C PHE A 92 7.01 4.11 -21.08
N LEU A 93 7.74 3.37 -20.21
CA LEU A 93 7.54 3.36 -18.76
C LEU A 93 8.78 3.99 -18.12
N TYR A 94 8.66 5.24 -17.71
CA TYR A 94 9.64 5.84 -16.83
C TYR A 94 9.54 5.15 -15.46
N THR A 95 10.55 4.35 -15.15
CA THR A 95 10.88 3.82 -13.83
C THR A 95 9.74 3.10 -13.08
N ASN A 96 9.56 1.83 -13.35
CA ASN A 96 9.02 0.92 -12.35
C ASN A 96 10.23 0.33 -11.60
N GLU A 97 10.44 0.84 -10.40
CA GLU A 97 11.45 0.31 -9.51
C GLU A 97 10.82 -0.82 -8.71
N LYS A 98 11.50 -1.96 -8.69
CA LYS A 98 11.14 -3.01 -7.77
C LYS A 98 12.01 -2.90 -6.54
N ILE A 99 11.39 -2.81 -5.40
CA ILE A 99 12.03 -2.66 -4.11
C ILE A 99 11.61 -3.81 -3.21
N ASP A 100 12.58 -4.39 -2.53
CA ASP A 100 12.27 -5.24 -1.40
C ASP A 100 11.61 -4.40 -0.29
N ARG A 101 10.34 -4.70 -0.01
CA ARG A 101 9.57 -3.98 1.00
C ARG A 101 10.14 -4.15 2.41
N VAL A 102 10.84 -5.24 2.69
CA VAL A 102 11.53 -5.43 3.98
C VAL A 102 12.63 -4.39 4.10
N GLN A 103 13.44 -4.22 3.05
CA GLN A 103 14.53 -3.25 3.04
C GLN A 103 14.02 -1.81 3.04
N LEU A 104 13.05 -1.48 2.17
CA LEU A 104 12.47 -0.15 2.10
C LEU A 104 11.83 0.29 3.42
N ASP A 105 10.96 -0.56 3.99
CA ASP A 105 10.29 -0.24 5.25
C ASP A 105 11.30 -0.11 6.40
N ASN A 106 12.36 -0.94 6.41
CA ASN A 106 13.43 -0.87 7.41
C ASN A 106 14.30 0.39 7.25
N ALA A 107 14.64 0.78 6.02
CA ALA A 107 15.38 2.02 5.76
C ALA A 107 14.57 3.24 6.23
N PHE A 108 13.28 3.28 5.92
CA PHE A 108 12.41 4.36 6.36
C PHE A 108 12.21 4.40 7.88
N PHE A 109 12.16 3.23 8.51
CA PHE A 109 12.14 3.11 9.97
C PHE A 109 13.45 3.62 10.60
N LYS A 110 14.61 3.22 10.06
CA LYS A 110 15.92 3.69 10.53
C LYS A 110 16.06 5.21 10.40
N LEU A 111 15.62 5.77 9.27
CA LEU A 111 15.57 7.22 9.07
C LEU A 111 14.74 7.90 10.17
N ALA A 112 13.53 7.41 10.45
CA ALA A 112 12.68 7.99 11.47
C ALA A 112 13.34 7.95 12.87
N ARG A 113 14.04 6.86 13.19
CA ARG A 113 14.80 6.75 14.44
C ARG A 113 16.01 7.70 14.49
N ALA A 114 16.76 7.82 13.41
CA ALA A 114 17.87 8.76 13.28
C ALA A 114 17.39 10.20 13.47
N GLU A 115 16.20 10.51 12.95
CA GLU A 115 15.51 11.78 13.21
C GLU A 115 14.97 11.92 14.65
N GLY A 116 15.23 10.98 15.56
CA GLY A 116 14.82 11.03 16.97
C GLY A 116 13.35 10.73 17.23
N ILE A 117 12.63 10.11 16.27
CA ILE A 117 11.27 9.62 16.52
C ILE A 117 11.35 8.42 17.45
N LYS A 118 10.62 8.51 18.57
CA LYS A 118 10.51 7.40 19.52
C LYS A 118 9.57 6.33 18.98
N VAL A 119 10.08 5.11 18.81
CA VAL A 119 9.28 3.96 18.36
C VAL A 119 9.33 2.86 19.41
N ALA A 120 8.18 2.40 19.88
CA ALA A 120 8.02 1.21 20.72
C ALA A 120 7.69 0.03 19.80
N GLU A 121 8.68 -0.84 19.59
CA GLU A 121 8.56 -2.07 18.77
C GLU A 121 8.12 -3.25 19.63
N GLY A 122 7.46 -4.24 19.00
CA GLY A 122 6.91 -5.41 19.68
C GLY A 122 5.69 -5.10 20.56
N VAL A 123 5.19 -3.88 20.48
CA VAL A 123 4.09 -3.37 21.33
C VAL A 123 2.87 -3.09 20.46
N LYS A 124 1.70 -3.50 20.88
CA LYS A 124 0.43 -3.25 20.21
C LYS A 124 -0.54 -2.51 21.11
N ILE A 125 -1.45 -1.74 20.52
CA ILE A 125 -2.60 -1.19 21.26
C ILE A 125 -3.59 -2.31 21.58
N THR A 126 -4.06 -2.36 22.81
CA THR A 126 -5.03 -3.36 23.29
C THR A 126 -6.38 -2.74 23.65
N ALA A 127 -6.37 -1.50 24.14
CA ALA A 127 -7.58 -0.73 24.42
C ALA A 127 -7.39 0.75 24.08
N HIS A 128 -8.50 1.43 23.86
CA HIS A 128 -8.55 2.85 23.59
C HIS A 128 -9.80 3.46 24.21
N CYS A 129 -9.64 4.51 24.97
CA CYS A 129 -10.73 5.28 25.60
C CYS A 129 -10.73 6.73 25.06
N PRO A 130 -11.67 7.04 24.13
CA PRO A 130 -11.77 8.39 23.58
C PRO A 130 -12.17 9.46 24.60
N GLN A 131 -12.90 9.06 25.66
CA GLN A 131 -13.38 9.99 26.70
C GLN A 131 -12.24 10.55 27.55
N THR A 132 -11.23 9.73 27.83
CA THR A 132 -10.04 10.11 28.60
C THR A 132 -8.84 10.41 27.74
N ASN A 133 -8.94 10.24 26.40
CA ASN A 133 -7.83 10.35 25.46
C ASN A 133 -6.65 9.45 25.86
N THR A 134 -6.92 8.18 26.17
CA THR A 134 -5.91 7.21 26.57
C THR A 134 -5.88 6.00 25.66
N ALA A 135 -4.70 5.45 25.46
CA ALA A 135 -4.46 4.20 24.78
C ALA A 135 -3.74 3.24 25.74
N THR A 136 -4.24 2.00 25.85
CA THR A 136 -3.58 0.94 26.61
C THR A 136 -2.78 0.06 25.66
N LEU A 137 -1.55 -0.23 26.04
CA LEU A 137 -0.60 -1.00 25.25
C LEU A 137 -0.47 -2.44 25.82
N SER A 138 0.10 -3.33 25.02
CA SER A 138 0.23 -4.75 25.37
C SER A 138 1.24 -5.03 26.51
N ASP A 139 2.11 -4.10 26.80
CA ASP A 139 3.01 -4.13 27.96
C ASP A 139 2.34 -3.62 29.27
N GLY A 140 1.05 -3.33 29.22
CA GLY A 140 0.25 -2.83 30.35
C GLY A 140 0.27 -1.30 30.52
N ALA A 141 1.12 -0.59 29.79
CA ALA A 141 1.18 0.88 29.88
C ALA A 141 -0.11 1.52 29.35
N THR A 142 -0.66 2.45 30.13
CA THR A 142 -1.73 3.35 29.67
C THR A 142 -1.15 4.73 29.45
N VAL A 143 -1.28 5.23 28.23
CA VAL A 143 -0.64 6.45 27.76
C VAL A 143 -1.69 7.44 27.29
N ALA A 144 -1.66 8.65 27.83
CA ALA A 144 -2.53 9.75 27.40
C ALA A 144 -1.97 10.44 26.14
N TYR A 145 -2.84 11.08 25.37
CA TYR A 145 -2.47 11.78 24.16
C TYR A 145 -3.34 13.02 23.93
N ASP A 146 -2.80 14.00 23.21
CA ASP A 146 -3.61 15.10 22.66
C ASP A 146 -4.20 14.69 21.31
N TYR A 147 -3.44 13.93 20.48
CA TYR A 147 -3.87 13.38 19.19
C TYR A 147 -3.48 11.91 19.05
N LEU A 148 -4.36 11.12 18.46
CA LEU A 148 -4.10 9.72 18.12
C LEU A 148 -4.22 9.52 16.61
N ILE A 149 -3.24 8.84 15.98
CA ILE A 149 -3.25 8.51 14.57
C ILE A 149 -3.21 6.99 14.42
N PHE A 150 -4.27 6.40 13.87
CA PHE A 150 -4.27 5.01 13.43
C PHE A 150 -3.65 4.89 12.04
N ALA A 151 -2.50 4.23 11.96
CA ALA A 151 -1.73 3.89 10.76
C ALA A 151 -1.48 2.37 10.66
N ASP A 152 -2.31 1.58 11.33
CA ASP A 152 -2.15 0.15 11.61
C ASP A 152 -2.72 -0.77 10.51
N GLY A 153 -3.03 -0.19 9.35
CA GLY A 153 -3.43 -0.91 8.16
C GLY A 153 -4.91 -1.33 8.15
N THR A 154 -5.27 -2.20 7.21
CA THR A 154 -6.66 -2.59 6.93
C THR A 154 -7.31 -3.38 8.06
N THR A 155 -6.53 -4.15 8.81
CA THR A 155 -7.01 -5.10 9.84
C THR A 155 -6.48 -4.76 11.24
N GLY A 156 -5.91 -3.58 11.42
CA GLY A 156 -5.42 -3.11 12.69
C GLY A 156 -6.53 -2.78 13.68
N PHE A 157 -6.16 -2.36 14.89
CA PHE A 157 -7.11 -1.99 15.94
C PHE A 157 -8.04 -0.86 15.48
N GLY A 158 -7.50 0.11 14.73
CA GLY A 158 -8.26 1.23 14.17
C GLY A 158 -9.44 0.81 13.29
N SER A 159 -9.39 -0.39 12.70
CA SER A 159 -10.47 -0.92 11.86
C SER A 159 -11.80 -1.07 12.63
N ARG A 160 -11.77 -1.15 13.95
CA ARG A 160 -12.97 -1.22 14.82
C ARG A 160 -13.81 0.05 14.76
N TYR A 161 -13.19 1.18 14.44
CA TYR A 161 -13.87 2.48 14.32
C TYR A 161 -14.34 2.77 12.90
N GLN A 162 -13.89 1.96 11.95
CA GLN A 162 -14.16 2.19 10.53
C GLN A 162 -15.31 1.31 10.06
N ARG A 163 -16.35 1.92 9.50
CA ARG A 163 -17.32 1.18 8.68
C ARG A 163 -16.63 0.86 7.35
N SER A 164 -15.88 -0.24 7.33
CA SER A 164 -15.22 -0.70 6.12
C SER A 164 -16.18 -1.47 5.24
N GLY A 165 -16.17 -1.18 3.95
CA GLY A 165 -16.88 -1.94 2.93
C GLY A 165 -16.15 -3.24 2.55
N LYS A 166 -16.37 -3.69 1.32
CA LYS A 166 -15.64 -4.83 0.73
C LYS A 166 -14.12 -4.60 0.79
N ARG A 167 -13.38 -5.68 0.88
CA ARG A 167 -11.91 -5.71 0.87
C ARG A 167 -11.43 -6.49 -0.34
N ASN A 168 -10.26 -6.16 -0.85
CA ASN A 168 -9.51 -7.06 -1.72
C ASN A 168 -8.68 -7.99 -0.83
N ILE A 169 -8.49 -9.22 -1.30
CA ILE A 169 -7.45 -10.12 -0.83
C ILE A 169 -6.28 -10.04 -1.82
N ALA A 170 -5.07 -10.02 -1.31
CA ALA A 170 -3.86 -10.20 -2.10
C ALA A 170 -3.10 -11.39 -1.52
N LEU A 171 -2.72 -12.33 -2.37
CA LEU A 171 -1.92 -13.50 -2.03
C LEU A 171 -0.62 -13.41 -2.80
N GLN A 172 0.48 -13.82 -2.19
CA GLN A 172 1.78 -13.87 -2.85
C GLN A 172 2.65 -15.01 -2.33
N LEU A 173 3.45 -15.53 -3.25
CA LEU A 173 4.52 -16.47 -3.01
C LEU A 173 5.83 -15.87 -3.52
N VAL A 174 6.88 -15.97 -2.73
CA VAL A 174 8.23 -15.48 -3.09
C VAL A 174 9.19 -16.65 -3.03
N PHE A 175 9.95 -16.87 -4.08
CA PHE A 175 10.90 -17.96 -4.20
C PHE A 175 12.07 -17.60 -5.12
N GLU A 176 13.18 -18.33 -5.01
CA GLU A 176 14.33 -18.20 -5.91
C GLU A 176 14.00 -18.84 -7.29
N SER A 177 14.40 -18.21 -8.36
CA SER A 177 14.17 -18.71 -9.72
C SER A 177 15.07 -18.05 -10.76
N ASP A 178 15.24 -18.71 -11.90
CA ASP A 178 15.94 -18.21 -13.09
C ASP A 178 15.02 -17.44 -14.05
N ILE A 179 13.81 -17.07 -13.61
CA ILE A 179 12.87 -16.30 -14.45
C ILE A 179 13.50 -14.93 -14.75
N PRO A 180 13.61 -14.54 -16.03
CA PRO A 180 14.19 -13.24 -16.40
C PRO A 180 13.51 -12.05 -15.70
N GLU A 181 14.30 -11.01 -15.42
CA GLU A 181 13.79 -9.79 -14.78
C GLU A 181 12.66 -9.17 -15.58
N SER A 182 11.49 -9.13 -14.99
CA SER A 182 10.28 -8.60 -15.63
C SER A 182 9.20 -8.29 -14.62
N ILE A 183 8.27 -7.44 -15.03
CA ILE A 183 6.99 -7.25 -14.37
C ILE A 183 5.89 -7.70 -15.33
N GLN A 184 5.05 -8.60 -14.89
CA GLN A 184 3.93 -9.12 -15.67
C GLN A 184 2.63 -8.96 -14.89
N ILE A 185 1.61 -8.41 -15.53
CA ILE A 185 0.25 -8.33 -15.00
C ILE A 185 -0.66 -9.23 -15.83
N HIS A 186 -1.33 -10.15 -15.16
CA HIS A 186 -2.17 -11.17 -15.75
C HIS A 186 -3.64 -10.96 -15.41
N PHE A 187 -4.43 -10.55 -16.39
CA PHE A 187 -5.89 -10.47 -16.27
C PHE A 187 -6.56 -11.79 -16.64
N GLY A 188 -7.74 -12.04 -16.07
CA GLY A 188 -8.50 -13.28 -16.30
C GLY A 188 -8.07 -14.45 -15.41
N VAL A 189 -7.20 -14.20 -14.44
CA VAL A 189 -6.80 -15.15 -13.38
C VAL A 189 -7.85 -15.21 -12.29
N THR A 190 -8.34 -14.06 -11.88
CA THR A 190 -9.37 -13.92 -10.85
C THR A 190 -10.61 -13.22 -11.40
N ARG A 191 -11.69 -13.26 -10.65
CA ARG A 191 -12.97 -12.72 -11.12
C ARG A 191 -12.99 -11.19 -11.20
N ARG A 192 -12.36 -10.49 -10.24
CA ARG A 192 -12.38 -9.02 -10.13
C ARG A 192 -11.03 -8.46 -9.70
N GLY A 193 -9.97 -9.09 -10.17
CA GLY A 193 -8.60 -8.72 -9.87
C GLY A 193 -7.66 -9.18 -10.96
N TYR A 194 -6.41 -9.38 -10.63
CA TYR A 194 -5.36 -9.77 -11.54
C TYR A 194 -4.31 -10.61 -10.83
N GLY A 195 -3.52 -11.35 -11.60
CA GLY A 195 -2.28 -11.95 -11.14
C GLY A 195 -1.08 -11.08 -11.50
N TRP A 196 0.03 -11.27 -10.81
CA TRP A 196 1.31 -10.68 -11.18
C TRP A 196 2.44 -11.68 -11.08
N VAL A 197 3.43 -11.49 -11.92
CA VAL A 197 4.75 -12.11 -11.80
C VAL A 197 5.76 -10.99 -11.80
N SER A 198 6.66 -11.00 -10.85
CA SER A 198 7.70 -10.01 -10.72
C SER A 198 9.01 -10.70 -10.37
N SER A 199 9.94 -10.70 -11.30
CA SER A 199 11.26 -11.31 -11.11
C SER A 199 12.36 -10.27 -11.14
N TYR A 200 13.33 -10.38 -10.23
CA TYR A 200 14.53 -9.55 -10.17
C TYR A 200 15.58 -10.22 -9.29
N ASN A 201 16.84 -10.07 -9.61
CA ASN A 201 17.97 -10.59 -8.82
C ASN A 201 17.78 -12.05 -8.36
N GLY A 202 17.33 -12.93 -9.26
CA GLY A 202 17.13 -14.37 -8.95
C GLY A 202 15.93 -14.66 -8.02
N ILE A 203 15.11 -13.66 -7.69
CA ILE A 203 13.94 -13.84 -6.84
C ILE A 203 12.67 -13.54 -7.64
N THR A 204 11.71 -14.44 -7.60
CA THR A 204 10.40 -14.25 -8.20
C THR A 204 9.31 -14.12 -7.14
N ASN A 205 8.48 -13.12 -7.31
CA ASN A 205 7.25 -12.89 -6.54
C ASN A 205 6.06 -13.11 -7.48
N VAL A 206 5.34 -14.19 -7.28
CA VAL A 206 4.07 -14.47 -7.94
C VAL A 206 2.95 -14.15 -6.99
N GLY A 207 1.92 -13.49 -7.48
CA GLY A 207 0.77 -13.24 -6.63
C GLY A 207 -0.50 -12.99 -7.42
N LEU A 208 -1.60 -12.93 -6.71
CA LEU A 208 -2.90 -12.56 -7.26
C LEU A 208 -3.69 -11.69 -6.28
N THR A 209 -4.63 -10.96 -6.82
CA THR A 209 -5.61 -10.21 -6.05
C THR A 209 -7.01 -10.44 -6.57
N ASP A 210 -7.99 -10.35 -5.68
CA ASP A 210 -9.41 -10.40 -6.02
C ASP A 210 -10.24 -9.59 -5.00
N VAL A 211 -11.46 -9.26 -5.36
CA VAL A 211 -12.45 -8.84 -4.37
C VAL A 211 -12.80 -10.03 -3.48
N TYR A 212 -12.50 -9.91 -2.20
CA TYR A 212 -12.63 -11.01 -1.26
C TYR A 212 -14.04 -11.61 -1.24
N GLY A 213 -14.12 -12.90 -1.46
CA GLY A 213 -15.33 -13.72 -1.38
C GLY A 213 -15.13 -14.92 -0.43
N LYS A 214 -15.98 -15.02 0.60
CA LYS A 214 -15.86 -16.08 1.63
C LYS A 214 -15.94 -17.52 1.08
N ARG A 215 -16.55 -17.69 -0.12
CA ARG A 215 -16.74 -19.02 -0.74
C ARG A 215 -15.72 -19.35 -1.81
N THR A 216 -14.69 -18.49 -2.01
CA THR A 216 -13.65 -18.71 -3.01
C THR A 216 -12.51 -19.48 -2.35
N ASP A 217 -12.14 -20.60 -2.96
CA ASP A 217 -10.92 -21.34 -2.62
C ASP A 217 -9.72 -20.64 -3.31
N TYR A 218 -9.10 -19.74 -2.58
CA TYR A 218 -7.99 -18.95 -3.11
C TYR A 218 -6.70 -19.76 -3.27
N ASN A 219 -6.51 -20.85 -2.53
CA ASN A 219 -5.36 -21.73 -2.72
C ASN A 219 -5.46 -22.40 -4.10
N ARG A 220 -6.61 -22.95 -4.42
CA ARG A 220 -6.86 -23.53 -5.73
C ARG A 220 -6.70 -22.53 -6.87
N VAL A 221 -7.24 -21.30 -6.70
CA VAL A 221 -7.07 -20.23 -7.71
C VAL A 221 -5.59 -19.90 -7.91
N PHE A 222 -4.80 -19.92 -6.83
CA PHE A 222 -3.37 -19.65 -6.88
C PHE A 222 -2.61 -20.79 -7.59
N GLU A 223 -2.91 -22.03 -7.24
CA GLU A 223 -2.33 -23.21 -7.91
C GLU A 223 -2.65 -23.23 -9.41
N ASP A 224 -3.90 -22.94 -9.78
CA ASP A 224 -4.29 -22.87 -11.20
C ASP A 224 -3.55 -21.75 -11.93
N PHE A 225 -3.25 -20.65 -11.24
CA PHE A 225 -2.43 -19.59 -11.82
C PHE A 225 -0.97 -20.03 -12.00
N LEU A 226 -0.36 -20.70 -11.02
CA LEU A 226 0.99 -21.26 -11.16
C LEU A 226 1.07 -22.26 -12.34
N LYS A 227 0.08 -23.14 -12.47
CA LYS A 227 -0.02 -24.08 -13.62
C LYS A 227 -0.10 -23.33 -14.96
N GLN A 228 -0.88 -22.24 -15.03
CA GLN A 228 -0.96 -21.42 -16.24
C GLN A 228 0.39 -20.77 -16.61
N LEU A 229 1.22 -20.49 -15.62
CA LEU A 229 2.56 -19.91 -15.80
C LEU A 229 3.64 -20.97 -16.09
N ASN A 230 3.31 -22.27 -16.01
CA ASN A 230 4.26 -23.39 -16.00
C ASN A 230 5.29 -23.27 -14.86
N ILE A 231 4.86 -22.76 -13.71
CA ILE A 231 5.68 -22.63 -12.52
C ILE A 231 5.32 -23.77 -11.56
N SER A 232 6.32 -24.58 -11.19
CA SER A 232 6.21 -25.56 -10.12
C SER A 232 6.79 -24.96 -8.84
N ALA A 233 5.93 -24.66 -7.86
CA ALA A 233 6.35 -24.14 -6.58
C ALA A 233 5.43 -24.66 -5.47
N ASP A 234 5.99 -24.91 -4.29
CA ASP A 234 5.22 -25.27 -3.10
C ASP A 234 4.49 -24.03 -2.56
N ILE A 235 3.18 -24.13 -2.41
CA ILE A 235 2.34 -23.04 -1.88
C ILE A 235 2.28 -22.97 -0.34
N SER A 236 2.99 -23.84 0.40
CA SER A 236 3.02 -23.80 1.87
C SER A 236 3.50 -22.44 2.41
N GLY A 237 4.37 -21.76 1.63
CA GLY A 237 4.86 -20.40 1.89
C GLY A 237 3.92 -19.27 1.47
N LEU A 238 2.68 -19.57 0.99
CA LEU A 238 1.74 -18.57 0.52
C LEU A 238 1.34 -17.60 1.64
N LYS A 239 1.50 -16.31 1.40
CA LYS A 239 1.15 -15.26 2.36
C LYS A 239 0.07 -14.36 1.79
N GLY A 240 -0.82 -13.90 2.66
CA GLY A 240 -1.93 -13.06 2.26
C GLY A 240 -2.08 -11.79 3.09
N ALA A 241 -2.69 -10.78 2.47
CA ALA A 241 -3.08 -9.56 3.14
C ALA A 241 -4.40 -9.03 2.57
N PHE A 242 -5.15 -8.31 3.41
CA PHE A 242 -6.31 -7.56 2.94
C PHE A 242 -5.90 -6.11 2.62
N THR A 243 -6.50 -5.58 1.54
CA THR A 243 -6.42 -4.16 1.21
C THR A 243 -7.82 -3.55 1.18
N PRO A 244 -7.97 -2.26 1.54
CA PRO A 244 -9.28 -1.62 1.55
C PRO A 244 -9.73 -1.34 0.12
N MET A 245 -11.04 -1.43 -0.14
CA MET A 245 -11.65 -1.02 -1.42
C MET A 245 -12.31 0.36 -1.35
N THR A 246 -12.49 0.89 -0.16
CA THR A 246 -13.22 2.14 0.06
C THR A 246 -12.56 2.97 1.12
N VAL A 247 -12.66 4.27 0.97
CA VAL A 247 -12.33 5.18 2.07
C VAL A 247 -13.31 4.96 3.21
N GLY A 248 -12.78 4.67 4.39
CA GLY A 248 -13.54 4.40 5.61
C GLY A 248 -14.21 5.65 6.21
N LYS A 249 -15.11 5.44 7.13
CA LYS A 249 -15.75 6.49 7.94
C LYS A 249 -15.86 6.03 9.39
N PRO A 250 -15.61 6.92 10.34
CA PRO A 250 -15.18 8.31 10.20
C PRO A 250 -13.72 8.44 9.74
N VAL A 251 -13.37 9.56 9.12
CA VAL A 251 -11.98 9.92 8.75
C VAL A 251 -11.25 10.54 9.92
N ILE A 252 -11.97 11.28 10.74
CA ILE A 252 -11.56 11.90 11.99
C ILE A 252 -12.69 11.70 12.99
N PHE A 253 -12.35 11.29 14.19
CA PHE A 253 -13.26 11.15 15.31
C PHE A 253 -12.68 11.90 16.53
N GLY A 254 -13.22 13.09 16.82
CA GLY A 254 -12.61 13.97 17.82
C GLY A 254 -11.17 14.33 17.42
N ASN A 255 -10.22 13.94 18.27
CA ASN A 255 -8.78 14.08 18.06
C ASN A 255 -8.10 12.80 17.52
N VAL A 256 -8.89 11.82 17.07
CA VAL A 256 -8.42 10.55 16.49
C VAL A 256 -8.49 10.59 14.96
N PHE A 257 -7.38 10.28 14.30
CA PHE A 257 -7.21 10.30 12.85
C PHE A 257 -6.91 8.89 12.33
N PHE A 258 -7.22 8.66 11.05
CA PHE A 258 -6.89 7.41 10.36
C PHE A 258 -6.11 7.74 9.10
N VAL A 259 -4.97 7.07 8.85
CA VAL A 259 -4.10 7.29 7.70
C VAL A 259 -3.72 5.99 7.00
N GLY A 260 -3.26 6.06 5.77
CA GLY A 260 -2.89 4.89 4.98
C GLY A 260 -4.07 3.94 4.75
N ASP A 261 -3.79 2.64 4.78
CA ASP A 261 -4.83 1.62 4.61
C ASP A 261 -5.88 1.67 5.72
N ALA A 262 -5.55 2.21 6.90
CA ALA A 262 -6.50 2.38 7.99
C ALA A 262 -7.63 3.36 7.64
N VAL A 263 -7.39 4.36 6.78
CA VAL A 263 -8.45 5.24 6.24
C VAL A 263 -8.96 4.77 4.87
N GLY A 264 -8.39 3.71 4.32
CA GLY A 264 -8.71 3.23 2.98
C GLY A 264 -7.98 3.99 1.86
N ALA A 265 -6.77 4.49 2.12
CA ALA A 265 -5.94 5.19 1.13
C ALA A 265 -5.20 4.22 0.20
N CYS A 266 -5.95 3.32 -0.45
CA CYS A 266 -5.44 2.36 -1.43
C CYS A 266 -6.36 2.36 -2.65
N ASP A 267 -5.78 2.47 -3.84
CA ASP A 267 -6.54 2.44 -5.09
C ASP A 267 -7.16 1.04 -5.27
N PRO A 268 -8.49 0.94 -5.40
CA PRO A 268 -9.17 -0.36 -5.42
C PRO A 268 -8.93 -1.18 -6.69
N MET A 269 -8.49 -0.56 -7.78
CA MET A 269 -8.25 -1.22 -9.06
C MET A 269 -6.80 -1.72 -9.18
N THR A 270 -5.84 -0.90 -8.79
CA THR A 270 -4.40 -1.19 -8.95
C THR A 270 -3.74 -1.68 -7.67
N LEU A 271 -4.41 -1.61 -6.52
CA LEU A 271 -3.90 -1.83 -5.17
C LEU A 271 -2.68 -0.96 -4.81
N SER A 272 -2.49 0.14 -5.53
CA SER A 272 -1.46 1.12 -5.21
C SER A 272 -1.81 1.86 -3.92
N GLY A 273 -1.07 1.60 -2.85
CA GLY A 273 -1.31 2.17 -1.52
C GLY A 273 -0.19 3.05 -1.00
N LEU A 274 1.08 2.78 -1.37
CA LEU A 274 2.25 3.45 -0.80
C LEU A 274 2.17 4.98 -0.89
N ARG A 275 2.03 5.51 -2.11
CA ARG A 275 1.97 6.95 -2.34
C ARG A 275 0.82 7.63 -1.59
N TYR A 276 -0.37 7.02 -1.65
CA TYR A 276 -1.54 7.56 -0.95
C TYR A 276 -1.39 7.47 0.56
N GLY A 277 -0.75 6.40 1.04
CA GLY A 277 -0.42 6.21 2.46
C GLY A 277 0.52 7.28 2.97
N LEU A 278 1.68 7.49 2.31
CA LEU A 278 2.65 8.55 2.63
C LEU A 278 1.95 9.91 2.68
N LYS A 279 1.24 10.26 1.60
CA LYS A 279 0.56 11.57 1.49
C LYS A 279 -0.53 11.77 2.54
N SER A 280 -1.25 10.70 2.90
CA SER A 280 -2.25 10.78 3.97
C SER A 280 -1.60 11.05 5.33
N GLY A 281 -0.45 10.44 5.62
CA GLY A 281 0.32 10.69 6.83
C GLY A 281 0.83 12.13 6.90
N GLU A 282 1.45 12.62 5.82
CA GLU A 282 1.94 14.01 5.73
C GLU A 282 0.83 15.04 5.97
N LEU A 283 -0.31 14.90 5.26
CA LEU A 283 -1.40 15.88 5.35
C LEU A 283 -2.18 15.78 6.66
N CYS A 284 -2.22 14.60 7.29
CA CYS A 284 -2.71 14.44 8.64
C CYS A 284 -1.83 15.22 9.65
N ALA A 285 -0.51 15.04 9.52
CA ALA A 285 0.47 15.75 10.34
C ALA A 285 0.36 17.28 10.19
N GLU A 286 0.23 17.75 8.95
CA GLU A 286 0.05 19.18 8.65
C GLU A 286 -1.26 19.72 9.24
N ALA A 287 -2.35 18.97 9.13
CA ALA A 287 -3.64 19.34 9.71
C ALA A 287 -3.58 19.47 11.24
N ILE A 288 -2.84 18.57 11.91
CA ILE A 288 -2.62 18.62 13.37
C ILE A 288 -1.73 19.81 13.74
N ALA A 289 -0.60 20.00 13.06
CA ALA A 289 0.37 21.03 13.39
C ALA A 289 -0.19 22.44 13.20
N LEU A 290 -1.00 22.65 12.16
CA LEU A 290 -1.63 23.95 11.85
C LEU A 290 -3.00 24.14 12.51
N GLY A 291 -3.52 23.15 13.26
CA GLY A 291 -4.88 23.19 13.82
C GLY A 291 -5.98 23.26 12.76
N ASN A 292 -5.67 22.92 11.49
CA ASN A 292 -6.58 23.07 10.37
C ASN A 292 -7.02 21.71 9.78
N LEU A 293 -8.06 21.13 10.34
CA LEU A 293 -8.60 19.83 9.93
C LEU A 293 -9.13 19.82 8.49
N LYS A 294 -9.42 20.98 7.88
CA LYS A 294 -9.91 21.08 6.49
C LYS A 294 -8.88 20.54 5.49
N ILE A 295 -7.58 20.69 5.78
CA ILE A 295 -6.47 20.18 4.95
C ILE A 295 -6.65 18.68 4.75
N TYR A 296 -6.72 17.91 5.82
CA TYR A 296 -6.84 16.46 5.76
C TYR A 296 -8.20 15.99 5.22
N LYS A 297 -9.31 16.61 5.66
CA LYS A 297 -10.67 16.30 5.18
C LYS A 297 -10.80 16.50 3.67
N LYS A 298 -10.22 17.58 3.10
CA LYS A 298 -10.22 17.86 1.65
C LYS A 298 -9.49 16.77 0.87
N TYR A 299 -8.32 16.36 1.34
CA TYR A 299 -7.55 15.28 0.72
C TYR A 299 -8.33 13.97 0.69
N VAL A 300 -8.86 13.54 1.85
CA VAL A 300 -9.59 12.27 1.94
C VAL A 300 -10.89 12.30 1.15
N LYS A 301 -11.57 13.45 1.06
CA LYS A 301 -12.72 13.63 0.15
C LYS A 301 -12.32 13.44 -1.32
N GLY A 302 -11.16 13.97 -1.73
CA GLY A 302 -10.58 13.76 -3.05
C GLY A 302 -10.31 12.28 -3.34
N LEU A 303 -9.68 11.56 -2.39
CA LEU A 303 -9.48 10.11 -2.50
C LEU A 303 -10.78 9.34 -2.64
N LYS A 304 -11.78 9.68 -1.82
CA LYS A 304 -13.11 9.03 -1.86
C LYS A 304 -13.74 9.14 -3.24
N ASN A 305 -13.72 10.33 -3.84
CA ASN A 305 -14.30 10.56 -5.17
C ASN A 305 -13.52 9.79 -6.25
N ARG A 306 -12.18 9.86 -6.21
CA ARG A 306 -11.30 9.13 -7.13
C ARG A 306 -11.52 7.62 -7.03
N PHE A 307 -11.51 7.06 -5.82
CA PHE A 307 -11.66 5.62 -5.62
C PHE A 307 -13.08 5.12 -5.89
N ALA A 308 -14.10 5.97 -5.73
CA ALA A 308 -15.45 5.65 -6.18
C ALA A 308 -15.49 5.48 -7.70
N PHE A 309 -14.87 6.39 -8.44
CA PHE A 309 -14.73 6.28 -9.90
C PHE A 309 -13.93 5.03 -10.29
N MET A 310 -12.76 4.78 -9.66
CA MET A 310 -11.94 3.61 -9.95
C MET A 310 -12.68 2.29 -9.70
N ARG A 311 -13.58 2.22 -8.70
CA ARG A 311 -14.42 1.03 -8.46
C ARG A 311 -15.45 0.81 -9.56
N VAL A 312 -16.04 1.89 -10.08
CA VAL A 312 -16.95 1.77 -11.23
C VAL A 312 -16.16 1.25 -12.42
N MET A 313 -15.00 1.82 -12.71
CA MET A 313 -14.10 1.36 -13.77
C MET A 313 -13.68 -0.11 -13.58
N GLN A 314 -13.31 -0.50 -12.36
CA GLN A 314 -13.02 -1.89 -12.02
C GLN A 314 -14.22 -2.80 -12.33
N SER A 315 -15.41 -2.42 -11.90
CA SER A 315 -16.61 -3.22 -12.13
C SER A 315 -16.93 -3.35 -13.63
N VAL A 316 -16.83 -2.25 -14.39
CA VAL A 316 -17.04 -2.26 -15.83
C VAL A 316 -15.98 -3.13 -16.53
N PHE A 317 -14.70 -2.94 -16.18
CA PHE A 317 -13.57 -3.66 -16.79
C PHE A 317 -13.67 -5.18 -16.59
N TYR A 318 -14.03 -5.63 -15.38
CA TYR A 318 -14.10 -7.07 -15.07
C TYR A 318 -15.47 -7.69 -15.36
N PHE A 319 -16.55 -6.89 -15.48
CA PHE A 319 -17.89 -7.43 -15.75
C PHE A 319 -18.15 -7.67 -17.23
N ALA A 320 -17.44 -6.99 -18.11
CA ALA A 320 -17.59 -7.12 -19.54
C ALA A 320 -16.34 -7.79 -20.18
N PRO A 321 -16.34 -9.13 -20.37
CA PRO A 321 -15.27 -9.83 -21.11
C PRO A 321 -15.00 -9.20 -22.48
N VAL A 322 -16.03 -8.61 -23.09
CA VAL A 322 -15.97 -7.84 -24.34
C VAL A 322 -15.06 -6.62 -24.20
N LEU A 323 -15.06 -5.93 -23.05
CA LEU A 323 -14.18 -4.78 -22.81
C LEU A 323 -12.73 -5.20 -22.58
N CYS A 324 -12.50 -6.36 -21.95
CA CYS A 324 -11.16 -6.96 -21.91
C CYS A 324 -10.68 -7.34 -23.30
N PHE A 325 -11.57 -7.84 -24.15
CA PHE A 325 -11.27 -8.14 -25.56
C PHE A 325 -11.05 -6.84 -26.35
N GLY A 326 -11.93 -5.84 -26.20
CA GLY A 326 -11.78 -4.52 -26.80
C GLY A 326 -10.52 -3.79 -26.34
N PHE A 327 -10.15 -3.89 -25.07
CA PHE A 327 -8.90 -3.38 -24.53
C PHE A 327 -7.68 -4.08 -25.18
N ASN A 328 -7.77 -5.38 -25.45
CA ASN A 328 -6.74 -6.12 -26.18
C ASN A 328 -6.59 -5.63 -27.62
N VAL A 329 -7.71 -5.43 -28.32
CA VAL A 329 -7.71 -4.88 -29.70
C VAL A 329 -7.17 -3.45 -29.67
N PHE A 330 -7.62 -2.63 -28.70
CA PHE A 330 -7.15 -1.27 -28.52
C PHE A 330 -5.65 -1.20 -28.18
N CYS A 331 -5.15 -2.06 -27.29
CA CYS A 331 -3.73 -2.17 -27.00
C CYS A 331 -2.91 -2.63 -28.23
N ARG A 332 -3.45 -3.53 -29.05
CA ARG A 332 -2.79 -3.96 -30.29
C ARG A 332 -2.71 -2.84 -31.33
N LEU A 333 -3.77 -2.07 -31.50
CA LEU A 333 -3.86 -1.01 -32.51
C LEU A 333 -3.20 0.30 -32.05
N PHE A 334 -3.29 0.60 -30.75
CA PHE A 334 -2.91 1.88 -30.17
C PHE A 334 -1.91 1.75 -29.00
N GLY A 335 -1.10 0.69 -28.98
CA GLY A 335 -0.21 0.38 -27.85
C GLY A 335 0.69 1.53 -27.42
N LYS A 336 1.22 2.30 -28.38
CA LYS A 336 2.02 3.51 -28.11
C LYS A 336 1.17 4.60 -27.40
N THR A 337 -0.07 4.78 -27.83
CA THR A 337 -1.00 5.76 -27.24
C THR A 337 -1.48 5.31 -25.86
N VAL A 338 -1.77 4.02 -25.69
CA VAL A 338 -2.11 3.42 -24.38
C VAL A 338 -0.96 3.56 -23.41
N ALA A 339 0.27 3.27 -23.84
CA ALA A 339 1.46 3.46 -23.03
C ALA A 339 1.65 4.95 -22.64
N LYS A 340 1.41 5.88 -23.56
CA LYS A 340 1.46 7.33 -23.30
C LYS A 340 0.39 7.76 -22.29
N ILE A 341 -0.84 7.25 -22.43
CA ILE A 341 -1.93 7.52 -21.48
C ILE A 341 -1.59 6.92 -20.11
N PHE A 342 -1.10 5.68 -20.07
CA PHE A 342 -0.69 5.02 -18.84
C PHE A 342 0.43 5.79 -18.15
N ASN A 343 1.45 6.23 -18.90
CA ASN A 343 2.53 7.08 -18.40
C ASN A 343 2.02 8.42 -17.85
N ASN A 344 1.11 9.09 -18.55
CA ASN A 344 0.53 10.35 -18.09
C ASN A 344 -0.29 10.17 -16.81
N PHE A 345 -1.00 9.05 -16.67
CA PHE A 345 -1.84 8.77 -15.50
C PHE A 345 -1.03 8.29 -14.27
N PHE A 346 0.00 7.48 -14.48
CA PHE A 346 0.73 6.79 -13.42
C PHE A 346 2.16 7.32 -13.20
N VAL A 347 2.79 7.92 -14.21
CA VAL A 347 4.21 8.25 -14.20
C VAL A 347 4.48 9.75 -14.29
N ASN A 348 3.79 10.52 -15.14
CA ASN A 348 4.18 11.91 -15.38
C ASN A 348 3.95 12.86 -14.21
N LYS A 349 4.98 13.66 -13.97
CA LYS A 349 4.94 14.90 -13.21
C LYS A 349 4.07 15.92 -13.96
N LYS A 350 2.98 16.33 -13.38
CA LYS A 350 2.48 17.71 -13.42
C LYS A 350 2.05 18.10 -12.03
#